data_690eb22d1feedc02d8b792eea7259274
#
_entry.id   690eb22d1feedc02d8b792eea7259274
#
_cell.length_a   1.000
_cell.length_b   1.000
_cell.length_c   1.000
_cell.angle_alpha   90.00
_cell.angle_beta   90.00
_cell.angle_gamma   90.00
#
_symmetry.space_group_name_H-M   'P 1'
#
loop_
_entity.id
_entity.type
_entity.pdbx_description
1 polymer ?
#
loop_
_entity_poly.entity_id
_entity_poly.type
_entity_poly.pdbx_seq_one_letter_code
_entity_poly.pdbx_strand_id
1 'polypeptide(L)'
;MRGIVGKHFIYTYANGWRYEMYVKNAGTIDYRIHSGMVGGRWVRDQQVDLVRLGDDVYKVSWNEPTGTSVSVTVLPGSRRLHGVIFFPRWVHEHPERTVCFQNDHLARMAAYREAGPTYPVHVVPEFADITFLEDRGPDDESVIAVGPADLPEGYADRVN
;
A
#
# COMPACT_ATOMS: atom_id res chain seq x y z
N MET A 1 1.38 14.21 -13.72
CA MET A 1 0.93 12.92 -13.11
C MET A 1 0.33 11.94 -14.12
N ARG A 2 0.32 12.29 -15.38
CA ARG A 2 -0.16 11.41 -16.44
C ARG A 2 0.58 10.10 -16.40
N GLY A 3 0.94 9.27 -16.30
CA GLY A 3 1.73 8.05 -16.32
C GLY A 3 1.48 7.15 -15.11
N ILE A 4 0.98 7.67 -13.98
CA ILE A 4 0.75 6.87 -12.77
C ILE A 4 -0.71 6.92 -12.29
N VAL A 5 -1.40 8.06 -12.45
CA VAL A 5 -2.81 8.19 -12.04
C VAL A 5 -3.68 7.25 -12.89
N GLY A 6 -4.55 6.50 -12.24
CA GLY A 6 -5.40 5.49 -12.85
C GLY A 6 -4.75 4.11 -12.96
N LYS A 7 -3.47 3.97 -12.64
CA LYS A 7 -2.79 2.68 -12.69
C LYS A 7 -3.15 1.84 -11.46
N HIS A 8 -3.41 0.58 -11.73
CA HIS A 8 -3.66 -0.47 -10.75
C HIS A 8 -2.60 -1.55 -10.91
N PHE A 9 -1.92 -1.93 -9.83
CA PHE A 9 -0.84 -2.89 -9.93
C PHE A 9 -0.69 -3.74 -8.68
N ILE A 10 -0.23 -4.97 -8.89
CA ILE A 10 0.15 -5.93 -7.87
C ILE A 10 1.67 -6.07 -7.93
N TYR A 11 2.31 -6.06 -6.77
CA TYR A 11 3.76 -6.14 -6.69
C TYR A 11 4.21 -7.04 -5.54
N THR A 12 5.35 -7.70 -5.74
CA THR A 12 5.94 -8.61 -4.77
C THR A 12 7.30 -8.09 -4.37
N TYR A 13 7.47 -7.82 -3.10
CA TYR A 13 8.74 -7.41 -2.53
C TYR A 13 9.75 -8.57 -2.55
N ALA A 14 11.04 -8.25 -2.53
CA ALA A 14 12.11 -9.24 -2.49
C ALA A 14 12.03 -10.17 -1.28
N ASN A 15 11.45 -9.71 -0.16
CA ASN A 15 11.17 -10.54 1.01
C ASN A 15 9.94 -11.46 0.85
N GLY A 16 9.25 -11.43 -0.29
CA GLY A 16 8.09 -12.26 -0.61
C GLY A 16 6.73 -11.65 -0.29
N TRP A 17 6.67 -10.51 0.35
CA TRP A 17 5.40 -9.84 0.67
C TRP A 17 4.72 -9.35 -0.61
N ARG A 18 3.42 -9.60 -0.75
CA ARG A 18 2.65 -9.22 -1.93
C ARG A 18 1.61 -8.17 -1.57
N TYR A 19 1.70 -7.04 -2.27
CA TYR A 19 0.88 -5.86 -2.07
C TYR A 19 0.20 -5.46 -3.37
N GLU A 20 -0.85 -4.66 -3.26
CA GLU A 20 -1.62 -4.13 -4.39
C GLU A 20 -1.91 -2.66 -4.16
N MET A 21 -1.78 -1.85 -5.21
CA MET A 21 -2.05 -0.41 -5.15
C MET A 21 -2.85 0.03 -6.37
N TYR A 22 -3.79 0.92 -6.14
CA TYR A 22 -4.48 1.68 -7.17
C TYR A 22 -4.27 3.16 -6.90
N VAL A 23 -3.63 3.86 -7.85
CA VAL A 23 -3.42 5.30 -7.79
C VAL A 23 -4.69 5.98 -8.30
N LYS A 24 -5.63 6.23 -7.38
CA LYS A 24 -6.98 6.68 -7.71
C LYS A 24 -6.99 8.03 -8.40
N ASN A 25 -6.24 8.98 -7.85
CA ASN A 25 -6.06 10.32 -8.41
C ASN A 25 -4.75 10.92 -7.90
N ALA A 26 -4.55 12.22 -8.11
CA ALA A 26 -3.29 12.88 -7.75
C ALA A 26 -3.04 13.02 -6.25
N GLY A 27 -4.03 12.75 -5.41
CA GLY A 27 -3.94 12.91 -3.96
C GLY A 27 -4.38 11.69 -3.15
N THR A 28 -4.87 10.62 -3.79
CA THR A 28 -5.35 9.44 -3.07
C THR A 28 -4.97 8.14 -3.75
N ILE A 29 -4.75 7.12 -2.91
CA ILE A 29 -4.59 5.73 -3.33
C ILE A 29 -5.56 4.84 -2.57
N ASP A 30 -5.90 3.69 -3.16
CA ASP A 30 -6.46 2.55 -2.47
C ASP A 30 -5.44 1.42 -2.47
N TYR A 31 -5.40 0.57 -1.43
CA TYR A 31 -4.48 -0.55 -1.42
C TYR A 31 -5.01 -1.76 -0.65
N ARG A 32 -4.50 -2.95 -1.02
CA ARG A 32 -4.67 -4.22 -0.30
C ARG A 32 -3.31 -4.84 -0.02
N ILE A 33 -3.21 -5.51 1.10
CA ILE A 33 -2.02 -6.27 1.47
C ILE A 33 -2.39 -7.75 1.48
N HIS A 34 -1.85 -8.52 0.54
CA HIS A 34 -2.20 -9.93 0.35
C HIS A 34 -1.40 -10.86 1.25
N SER A 35 -0.15 -10.50 1.54
CA SER A 35 0.71 -11.30 2.39
C SER A 35 1.76 -10.44 3.08
N GLY A 36 2.43 -10.99 4.08
CA GLY A 36 3.43 -10.30 4.87
C GLY A 36 2.96 -10.00 6.28
N MET A 37 3.68 -9.17 6.98
CA MET A 37 3.47 -8.87 8.40
C MET A 37 2.05 -8.37 8.68
N VAL A 38 1.49 -7.57 7.77
CA VAL A 38 0.14 -6.99 7.92
C VAL A 38 -0.81 -7.49 6.81
N GLY A 39 -0.58 -8.69 6.31
CA GLY A 39 -1.44 -9.31 5.29
C GLY A 39 -2.90 -9.40 5.72
N GLY A 40 -3.82 -9.02 4.82
CA GLY A 40 -5.25 -8.93 5.08
C GLY A 40 -5.75 -7.49 5.31
N ARG A 41 -4.85 -6.56 5.60
CA ARG A 41 -5.17 -5.14 5.73
C ARG A 41 -5.53 -4.54 4.38
N TRP A 42 -6.53 -3.65 4.35
CA TRP A 42 -6.84 -2.86 3.16
C TRP A 42 -7.41 -1.49 3.52
N VAL A 43 -7.23 -0.55 2.61
CA VAL A 43 -7.51 0.87 2.83
C VAL A 43 -8.05 1.49 1.55
N ARG A 44 -9.04 2.37 1.69
CA ARG A 44 -9.57 3.21 0.62
C ARG A 44 -9.33 4.68 0.93
N ASP A 45 -9.14 5.46 -0.12
CA ASP A 45 -9.01 6.92 -0.03
C ASP A 45 -7.88 7.38 0.91
N GLN A 46 -6.76 6.65 0.90
CA GLN A 46 -5.57 7.06 1.62
C GLN A 46 -5.00 8.34 0.99
N GLN A 47 -4.92 9.40 1.78
CA GLN A 47 -4.30 10.65 1.34
C GLN A 47 -2.79 10.45 1.18
N VAL A 48 -2.27 10.89 0.06
CA VAL A 48 -0.85 10.74 -0.28
C VAL A 48 -0.27 12.03 -0.84
N ASP A 49 1.05 12.15 -0.70
CA ASP A 49 1.86 13.08 -1.48
C ASP A 49 2.39 12.30 -2.68
N LEU A 50 2.04 12.76 -3.89
CA LEU A 50 2.41 12.12 -5.14
C LEU A 50 3.20 13.09 -5.99
N VAL A 51 4.46 12.75 -6.29
CA VAL A 51 5.35 13.59 -7.11
C VAL A 51 5.98 12.78 -8.24
N ARG A 52 6.23 13.45 -9.36
CA ARG A 52 7.04 12.91 -10.46
C ARG A 52 8.48 13.33 -10.25
N LEU A 53 9.39 12.36 -10.19
CA LEU A 53 10.82 12.60 -9.99
C LEU A 53 11.60 12.66 -11.30
N GLY A 54 11.08 12.08 -12.34
CA GLY A 54 11.72 12.01 -13.66
C GLY A 54 10.81 11.31 -14.65
N ASP A 55 11.34 11.00 -15.83
CA ASP A 55 10.57 10.26 -16.83
C ASP A 55 10.25 8.87 -16.30
N ASP A 56 8.94 8.60 -16.21
CA ASP A 56 8.38 7.34 -15.69
C ASP A 56 8.86 6.96 -14.30
N VAL A 57 9.15 7.96 -13.45
CA VAL A 57 9.57 7.76 -12.05
C VAL A 57 8.69 8.61 -11.14
N TYR A 58 7.97 7.95 -10.23
CA TYR A 58 7.00 8.58 -9.34
C TYR A 58 7.27 8.18 -7.90
N LYS A 59 7.02 9.11 -6.98
CA LYS A 59 7.12 8.86 -5.55
C LYS A 59 5.78 9.10 -4.88
N VAL A 60 5.35 8.14 -4.08
CA VAL A 60 4.10 8.16 -3.32
C VAL A 60 4.44 8.02 -1.84
N SER A 61 4.02 8.97 -1.03
CA SER A 61 4.34 8.97 0.40
C SER A 61 3.09 9.27 1.22
N TRP A 62 2.94 8.60 2.37
CA TRP A 62 1.79 8.81 3.26
C TRP A 62 2.04 8.39 4.69
N ASN A 63 1.17 8.88 5.57
CA ASN A 63 1.05 8.42 6.95
C ASN A 63 -0.29 7.71 7.16
N GLU A 64 -0.28 6.70 7.99
CA GLU A 64 -1.48 5.96 8.38
C GLU A 64 -1.91 6.31 9.81
N PRO A 65 -3.19 6.12 10.17
CA PRO A 65 -3.66 6.31 11.55
C PRO A 65 -2.90 5.48 12.58
N THR A 66 -2.35 4.34 12.14
CA THR A 66 -1.52 3.44 12.96
C THR A 66 -0.20 4.08 13.42
N GLY A 67 0.22 5.17 12.78
CA GLY A 67 1.56 5.74 12.94
C GLY A 67 2.58 5.18 11.94
N THR A 68 2.19 4.23 11.11
CA THR A 68 3.03 3.73 10.01
C THR A 68 3.21 4.83 8.96
N SER A 69 4.42 5.02 8.49
CA SER A 69 4.74 5.92 7.38
C SER A 69 5.33 5.10 6.23
N VAL A 70 4.95 5.44 5.01
CA VAL A 70 5.36 4.71 3.81
C VAL A 70 5.84 5.68 2.75
N SER A 71 6.90 5.30 2.06
CA SER A 71 7.38 6.02 0.88
C SER A 71 7.77 5.01 -0.20
N VAL A 72 7.11 5.10 -1.35
CA VAL A 72 7.26 4.14 -2.44
C VAL A 72 7.69 4.90 -3.69
N THR A 73 8.77 4.46 -4.33
CA THR A 73 9.18 4.96 -5.65
C THR A 73 8.79 3.93 -6.70
N VAL A 74 7.98 4.33 -7.67
CA VAL A 74 7.38 3.44 -8.68
C VAL A 74 7.95 3.77 -10.06
N LEU A 75 8.40 2.73 -10.76
CA LEU A 75 8.91 2.79 -12.13
C LEU A 75 8.04 1.87 -13.00
N PRO A 76 6.87 2.34 -13.47
CA PRO A 76 5.91 1.47 -14.16
C PRO A 76 6.46 0.80 -15.42
N GLY A 77 7.20 1.55 -16.23
CA GLY A 77 7.75 1.04 -17.48
C GLY A 77 8.77 -0.07 -17.30
N SER A 78 9.54 -0.03 -16.22
CA SER A 78 10.50 -1.10 -15.88
C SER A 78 9.92 -2.15 -14.95
N ARG A 79 8.64 -2.03 -14.58
CA ARG A 79 7.96 -2.98 -13.69
C ARG A 79 8.67 -3.15 -12.35
N ARG A 80 9.21 -2.08 -11.81
CA ARG A 80 9.93 -2.08 -10.54
C ARG A 80 9.40 -1.01 -9.60
N LEU A 81 9.62 -1.27 -8.33
CA LEU A 81 9.24 -0.38 -7.26
C LEU A 81 10.26 -0.54 -6.12
N HIS A 82 10.55 0.55 -5.41
CA HIS A 82 11.25 0.49 -4.13
C HIS A 82 10.39 1.11 -3.06
N GLY A 83 10.04 0.34 -2.04
CA GLY A 83 9.25 0.81 -0.90
C GLY A 83 10.08 0.88 0.36
N VAL A 84 9.81 1.90 1.18
CA VAL A 84 10.29 1.99 2.55
C VAL A 84 9.10 2.13 3.46
N ILE A 85 8.93 1.19 4.38
CA ILE A 85 7.87 1.18 5.37
C ILE A 85 8.49 1.41 6.75
N PHE A 86 7.97 2.39 7.47
CA PHE A 86 8.39 2.72 8.83
C PHE A 86 7.27 2.29 9.78
N PHE A 87 7.40 1.08 10.33
CA PHE A 87 6.43 0.53 11.27
C PHE A 87 6.71 1.04 12.69
N PRO A 88 5.74 1.63 13.40
CA PRO A 88 5.89 1.92 14.81
C PRO A 88 6.05 0.61 15.60
N ARG A 89 6.70 0.68 16.75
CA ARG A 89 7.02 -0.50 17.57
C ARG A 89 5.82 -1.39 17.85
N TRP A 90 4.67 -0.80 18.17
CA TRP A 90 3.47 -1.57 18.49
C TRP A 90 2.96 -2.39 17.29
N VAL A 91 3.12 -1.90 16.04
CA VAL A 91 2.75 -2.65 14.83
C VAL A 91 3.69 -3.83 14.63
N HIS A 92 4.99 -3.61 14.83
CA HIS A 92 5.97 -4.69 14.73
C HIS A 92 5.72 -5.80 15.77
N GLU A 93 5.34 -5.43 16.97
CA GLU A 93 5.03 -6.36 18.05
C GLU A 93 3.66 -7.03 17.90
N HIS A 94 2.66 -6.31 17.37
CA HIS A 94 1.27 -6.75 17.26
C HIS A 94 0.69 -6.43 15.88
N PRO A 95 1.27 -6.95 14.79
CA PRO A 95 0.82 -6.62 13.43
C PRO A 95 -0.63 -7.02 13.17
N GLU A 96 -1.13 -8.07 13.82
CA GLU A 96 -2.50 -8.56 13.71
C GLU A 96 -3.55 -7.50 14.07
N ARG A 97 -3.20 -6.52 14.91
CA ARG A 97 -4.10 -5.43 15.29
C ARG A 97 -4.39 -4.46 14.14
N THR A 98 -3.57 -4.46 13.10
CA THR A 98 -3.76 -3.59 11.92
C THR A 98 -4.56 -4.27 10.81
N VAL A 99 -4.82 -5.58 10.92
CA VAL A 99 -5.47 -6.38 9.89
C VAL A 99 -6.97 -6.18 9.93
N CYS A 100 -7.44 -5.22 9.16
CA CYS A 100 -8.84 -4.83 9.06
C CYS A 100 -9.04 -3.93 7.83
N PHE A 101 -10.30 -3.60 7.52
CA PHE A 101 -10.60 -2.47 6.67
C PHE A 101 -10.39 -1.18 7.48
N GLN A 102 -9.29 -0.48 7.23
CA GLN A 102 -8.89 0.69 8.03
C GLN A 102 -9.99 1.72 8.16
N ASN A 103 -10.74 1.99 7.07
CA ASN A 103 -11.75 3.05 7.03
C ASN A 103 -12.86 2.87 8.07
N ASP A 104 -13.17 1.61 8.46
CA ASP A 104 -14.16 1.31 9.50
C ASP A 104 -13.59 1.33 10.93
N HIS A 105 -12.27 1.51 11.07
CA HIS A 105 -11.58 1.36 12.37
C HIS A 105 -10.57 2.48 12.65
N LEU A 106 -10.79 3.68 12.10
CA LEU A 106 -9.86 4.81 12.23
C LEU A 106 -9.58 5.18 13.69
N ALA A 107 -10.63 5.24 14.51
CA ALA A 107 -10.49 5.58 15.94
C ALA A 107 -9.69 4.52 16.70
N ARG A 108 -9.91 3.23 16.39
CA ARG A 108 -9.18 2.13 17.03
C ARG A 108 -7.70 2.14 16.64
N MET A 109 -7.38 2.40 15.37
CA MET A 109 -5.99 2.51 14.92
C MET A 109 -5.28 3.68 15.60
N ALA A 110 -5.95 4.83 15.70
CA ALA A 110 -5.43 5.99 16.41
C ALA A 110 -5.21 5.71 17.92
N ALA A 111 -6.12 4.98 18.54
CA ALA A 111 -5.99 4.59 19.96
C ALA A 111 -4.77 3.68 20.20
N TYR A 112 -4.53 2.72 19.31
CA TYR A 112 -3.31 1.88 19.40
C TYR A 112 -2.05 2.72 19.22
N ARG A 113 -2.02 3.67 18.30
CA ARG A 113 -0.90 4.59 18.13
C ARG A 113 -0.64 5.40 19.40
N GLU A 114 -1.69 5.97 20.01
CA GLU A 114 -1.57 6.75 21.26
C GLU A 114 -1.07 5.89 22.43
N ALA A 115 -1.50 4.64 22.51
CA ALA A 115 -1.03 3.71 23.54
C ALA A 115 0.43 3.31 23.34
N GLY A 116 0.88 3.24 22.10
CA GLY A 116 2.26 2.88 21.74
C GLY A 116 2.67 1.46 22.17
N PRO A 117 3.99 1.23 22.29
CA PRO A 117 5.09 2.16 21.98
C PRO A 117 5.25 2.40 20.48
N THR A 118 5.74 3.60 20.10
CA THR A 118 6.01 3.93 18.71
C THR A 118 7.47 3.74 18.32
N TYR A 119 8.36 3.75 19.30
CA TYR A 119 9.80 3.63 19.09
C TYR A 119 10.38 2.44 19.86
N PRO A 120 11.44 1.77 19.34
CA PRO A 120 12.11 2.03 18.07
C PRO A 120 11.24 1.63 16.86
N VAL A 121 11.41 2.38 15.77
CA VAL A 121 10.71 2.11 14.52
C VAL A 121 11.37 0.92 13.81
N HIS A 122 10.52 0.03 13.27
CA HIS A 122 10.98 -1.08 12.43
C HIS A 122 10.92 -0.65 10.96
N VAL A 123 12.09 -0.53 10.33
CA VAL A 123 12.21 -0.06 8.94
C VAL A 123 12.36 -1.25 7.99
N VAL A 124 11.50 -1.30 6.98
CA VAL A 124 11.55 -2.32 5.92
C VAL A 124 11.79 -1.63 4.58
N PRO A 125 13.06 -1.54 4.11
CA PRO A 125 13.37 -1.03 2.78
C PRO A 125 13.54 -2.22 1.81
N GLU A 126 12.70 -2.29 0.77
CA GLU A 126 12.73 -3.41 -0.16
C GLU A 126 12.42 -2.99 -1.59
N PHE A 127 13.11 -3.60 -2.54
CA PHE A 127 12.68 -3.60 -3.93
C PHE A 127 11.50 -4.56 -4.14
N ALA A 128 10.67 -4.25 -5.11
CA ALA A 128 9.58 -5.12 -5.55
C ALA A 128 9.52 -5.17 -7.07
N ASP A 129 9.00 -6.28 -7.58
CA ASP A 129 8.65 -6.43 -8.98
C ASP A 129 7.13 -6.26 -9.13
N ILE A 130 6.73 -5.43 -10.10
CA ILE A 130 5.32 -5.26 -10.47
C ILE A 130 4.96 -6.42 -11.41
N THR A 131 4.17 -7.34 -10.90
CA THR A 131 3.80 -8.58 -11.62
C THR A 131 2.53 -8.43 -12.42
N PHE A 132 1.65 -7.52 -12.03
CA PHE A 132 0.42 -7.18 -12.74
C PHE A 132 0.26 -5.66 -12.81
N LEU A 133 -0.07 -5.13 -13.98
CA LEU A 133 -0.28 -3.69 -14.17
C LEU A 133 -1.37 -3.48 -15.22
N GLU A 134 -2.36 -2.66 -14.90
CA GLU A 134 -3.40 -2.23 -15.83
C GLU A 134 -3.72 -0.75 -15.64
N ASP A 135 -4.35 -0.16 -16.64
CA ASP A 135 -4.88 1.19 -16.55
C ASP A 135 -6.41 1.13 -16.39
N ARG A 136 -6.89 1.56 -15.25
CA ARG A 136 -8.32 1.61 -14.93
C ARG A 136 -8.90 3.01 -15.11
N GLY A 137 -8.04 3.99 -15.36
CA GLY A 137 -8.42 5.40 -15.31
C GLY A 137 -8.59 5.90 -13.87
N PRO A 138 -8.74 7.23 -13.70
CA PRO A 138 -8.90 7.82 -12.38
C PRO A 138 -10.29 7.56 -11.79
N ASP A 139 -10.36 7.61 -10.47
CA ASP A 139 -11.59 7.62 -9.66
C ASP A 139 -12.54 6.41 -9.92
N ASP A 140 -11.98 5.25 -10.24
CA ASP A 140 -12.74 4.00 -10.39
C ASP A 140 -12.88 3.31 -9.03
N GLU A 141 -14.02 3.49 -8.38
CA GLU A 141 -14.32 2.93 -7.06
C GLU A 141 -14.46 1.40 -7.05
N SER A 142 -14.52 0.76 -8.22
CA SER A 142 -14.66 -0.70 -8.32
C SER A 142 -13.34 -1.45 -8.23
N VAL A 143 -12.19 -0.77 -8.33
CA VAL A 143 -10.88 -1.43 -8.39
C VAL A 143 -10.55 -2.11 -7.07
N ILE A 144 -10.68 -1.38 -5.96
CA ILE A 144 -10.47 -1.93 -4.60
C ILE A 144 -11.74 -1.67 -3.79
N ALA A 145 -12.72 -2.55 -3.96
CA ALA A 145 -14.03 -2.43 -3.35
C ALA A 145 -14.27 -3.43 -2.20
N VAL A 146 -13.44 -4.47 -2.11
CA VAL A 146 -13.53 -5.53 -1.09
C VAL A 146 -12.14 -5.86 -0.53
N GLY A 147 -12.10 -6.52 0.61
CA GLY A 147 -10.86 -6.96 1.24
C GLY A 147 -10.21 -8.15 0.54
N PRO A 148 -8.95 -8.47 0.89
CA PRO A 148 -8.22 -9.59 0.29
C PRO A 148 -8.94 -10.95 0.44
N ALA A 149 -9.62 -11.17 1.55
CA ALA A 149 -10.32 -12.43 1.83
C ALA A 149 -11.54 -12.67 0.93
N ASP A 150 -12.10 -11.62 0.34
CA ASP A 150 -13.31 -11.69 -0.49
C ASP A 150 -13.01 -11.73 -1.99
N LEU A 151 -11.75 -11.84 -2.36
CA LEU A 151 -11.31 -11.91 -3.75
C LEU A 151 -11.35 -13.35 -4.27
N PRO A 152 -11.50 -13.53 -5.61
CA PRO A 152 -11.39 -14.86 -6.22
C PRO A 152 -10.03 -15.50 -5.96
N GLU A 153 -10.02 -16.82 -5.88
CA GLU A 153 -8.77 -17.58 -5.81
C GLU A 153 -7.85 -17.22 -6.99
N GLY A 154 -6.55 -17.06 -6.69
CA GLY A 154 -5.55 -16.71 -7.70
C GLY A 154 -5.53 -15.24 -8.11
N TYR A 155 -6.38 -14.38 -7.53
CA TYR A 155 -6.42 -12.96 -7.88
C TYR A 155 -5.05 -12.29 -7.74
N ALA A 156 -4.36 -12.49 -6.62
CA ALA A 156 -3.07 -11.85 -6.35
C ALA A 156 -1.91 -12.48 -7.13
N ASP A 157 -2.12 -13.66 -7.73
CA ASP A 157 -1.11 -14.39 -8.52
C ASP A 157 -1.13 -14.04 -10.00
N ARG A 158 -2.03 -13.15 -10.42
CA ARG A 158 -2.12 -12.72 -11.82
C ARG A 158 -0.86 -12.00 -12.27
N VAL A 159 -0.45 -12.29 -13.49
CA VAL A 159 0.71 -11.66 -14.15
C VAL A 159 0.32 -11.21 -15.56
N ASN A 160 0.99 -10.14 -16.06
CA ASN A 160 0.80 -9.69 -17.44
C ASN A 160 2.03 -8.98 -18.02
#